data_761fa7d43dc7281ef4a37bdee3ec163d
#
_entry.id   761fa7d43dc7281ef4a37bdee3ec163d
#
_cell.length_a   1.000
_cell.length_b   1.000
_cell.length_c   1.000
_cell.angle_alpha   90.00
_cell.angle_beta   90.00
_cell.angle_gamma   90.00
#
_symmetry.space_group_name_H-M   'P 1'
#
loop_
_entity.id
_entity.type
_entity.pdbx_description
1 polymer ?
#
loop_
_entity_poly.entity_id
_entity_poly.type
_entity_poly.pdbx_seq_one_letter_code
_entity_poly.pdbx_strand_id
1 'polypeptide(L)'
;MQIFIPVCVGKHYFVYCINQIHNRIDILDSIDYFWADTSPASRHEPIFEKIPIISAVFQKVSKKKFPQIEKWSRPFVEVPKQGGPSDCMFFLWKYMEFWDGEKLNIDINPVSISFFFLPPHFLCVQMYI
;
A
#
# COMPACT_ATOMS: atom_id res chain seq x y z
N MET A 1 15.38 -3.57 1.66
CA MET A 1 14.64 -2.45 2.29
C MET A 1 13.25 -2.36 1.70
N GLN A 2 12.28 -2.01 2.51
CA GLN A 2 10.90 -1.78 2.09
C GLN A 2 10.53 -0.33 2.39
N ILE A 3 9.79 0.31 1.48
CA ILE A 3 9.25 1.64 1.69
C ILE A 3 7.74 1.56 1.50
N PHE A 4 7.01 1.94 2.53
CA PHE A 4 5.56 1.99 2.48
C PHE A 4 5.08 3.39 2.09
N ILE A 5 4.19 3.43 1.11
CA ILE A 5 3.55 4.66 0.63
C ILE A 5 2.05 4.53 0.84
N PRO A 6 1.49 5.10 1.91
CA PRO A 6 0.05 5.20 2.08
C PRO A 6 -0.56 6.05 0.99
N VAL A 7 -1.66 5.59 0.44
CA VAL A 7 -2.38 6.27 -0.65
C VAL A 7 -3.85 6.43 -0.24
N CYS A 8 -4.40 7.60 -0.52
CA CYS A 8 -5.82 7.88 -0.34
C CYS A 8 -6.44 8.26 -1.69
N VAL A 9 -7.44 7.51 -2.12
CA VAL A 9 -8.25 7.82 -3.30
C VAL A 9 -9.71 7.91 -2.91
N GLY A 10 -10.31 9.06 -3.13
CA GLY A 10 -11.62 9.34 -2.54
C GLY A 10 -11.50 9.33 -1.01
N LYS A 11 -12.24 8.48 -0.34
CA LYS A 11 -12.16 8.32 1.11
C LYS A 11 -11.59 6.95 1.51
N HIS A 12 -10.91 6.28 0.58
CA HIS A 12 -10.36 4.95 0.80
C HIS A 12 -8.84 4.99 0.86
N TYR A 13 -8.29 4.34 1.86
CA TYR A 13 -6.85 4.21 2.10
C TYR A 13 -6.35 2.80 1.79
N PHE A 14 -5.22 2.73 1.13
CA PHE A 14 -4.45 1.50 0.90
C PHE A 14 -2.96 1.82 0.89
N VAL A 15 -2.10 0.81 0.77
CA VAL A 15 -0.66 1.02 0.83
C VAL A 15 0.06 0.34 -0.33
N TYR A 16 1.04 1.04 -0.88
CA TYR A 16 2.03 0.50 -1.80
C TYR A 16 3.32 0.23 -1.04
N CYS A 17 3.83 -0.98 -1.15
CA CYS A 17 5.13 -1.34 -0.62
C CYS A 17 6.15 -1.42 -1.77
N ILE A 18 7.10 -0.50 -1.79
CA ILE A 18 8.26 -0.58 -2.68
C ILE A 18 9.18 -1.66 -2.14
N ASN A 19 9.07 -2.85 -2.71
CA ASN A 19 9.77 -4.05 -2.26
C ASN A 19 11.07 -4.22 -3.03
N GLN A 20 12.18 -3.74 -2.47
CA GLN A 20 13.50 -3.83 -3.09
C GLN A 20 14.10 -5.24 -3.03
N ILE A 21 13.58 -6.11 -2.17
CA ILE A 21 14.04 -7.50 -2.07
C ILE A 21 13.63 -8.27 -3.32
N HIS A 22 12.40 -8.04 -3.78
CA HIS A 22 11.81 -8.75 -4.92
C HIS A 22 11.65 -7.89 -6.18
N ASN A 23 12.11 -6.64 -6.17
CA ASN A 23 12.01 -5.69 -7.29
C ASN A 23 10.57 -5.57 -7.81
N ARG A 24 9.64 -5.31 -6.91
CA ARG A 24 8.22 -5.14 -7.24
C ARG A 24 7.57 -4.11 -6.33
N ILE A 25 6.39 -3.65 -6.72
CA ILE A 25 5.54 -2.77 -5.90
C ILE A 25 4.35 -3.59 -5.44
N ASP A 26 4.36 -4.02 -4.19
CA ASP A 26 3.25 -4.77 -3.61
C ASP A 26 2.09 -3.83 -3.31
N ILE A 27 0.90 -4.15 -3.80
CA ILE A 27 -0.33 -3.37 -3.55
C ILE A 27 -1.15 -4.11 -2.51
N LEU A 28 -1.29 -3.48 -1.34
CA LEU A 28 -2.05 -4.03 -0.22
C LEU A 28 -3.30 -3.16 -0.02
N ASP A 29 -4.43 -3.71 -0.44
CA ASP A 29 -5.73 -3.04 -0.43
C ASP A 29 -6.76 -3.91 0.25
N SER A 30 -7.48 -3.35 1.22
CA SER A 30 -8.47 -4.06 2.02
C SER A 30 -9.86 -4.12 1.39
N ILE A 31 -10.08 -3.48 0.24
CA ILE A 31 -11.36 -3.60 -0.48
C ILE A 31 -11.54 -5.03 -1.01
N ASP A 32 -12.70 -5.58 -0.78
CA ASP A 32 -13.17 -6.77 -1.48
C ASP A 32 -13.78 -6.36 -2.82
N TYR A 33 -13.01 -6.50 -3.88
CA TYR A 33 -13.43 -6.14 -5.24
C TYR A 33 -14.53 -7.03 -5.81
N PHE A 34 -14.82 -8.15 -5.17
CA PHE A 34 -15.99 -8.96 -5.53
C PHE A 34 -17.33 -8.19 -5.36
N TRP A 35 -17.37 -7.30 -4.36
CA TRP A 35 -18.54 -6.50 -4.02
C TRP A 35 -18.46 -5.04 -4.50
N ALA A 36 -17.31 -4.63 -5.04
CA ALA A 36 -17.10 -3.25 -5.47
C ALA A 36 -17.58 -3.06 -6.93
N ASP A 37 -18.09 -1.87 -7.23
CA ASP A 37 -18.51 -1.49 -8.60
C ASP A 37 -17.31 -1.11 -9.50
N THR A 38 -16.12 -1.60 -9.19
CA THR A 38 -14.88 -1.29 -9.92
C THR A 38 -13.92 -2.47 -9.86
N SER A 39 -12.95 -2.50 -10.76
CA SER A 39 -11.86 -3.47 -10.73
C SER A 39 -10.63 -2.91 -10.00
N PRO A 40 -9.74 -3.77 -9.47
CA PRO A 40 -8.45 -3.32 -8.92
C PRO A 40 -7.68 -2.45 -9.93
N ALA A 41 -7.58 -2.90 -11.16
CA ALA A 41 -6.86 -2.17 -12.21
C ALA A 41 -7.42 -0.77 -12.44
N SER A 42 -8.73 -0.63 -12.60
CA SER A 42 -9.38 0.68 -12.82
C SER A 42 -9.18 1.62 -11.65
N ARG A 43 -9.26 1.10 -10.43
CA ARG A 43 -9.12 1.92 -9.22
C ARG A 43 -7.69 2.42 -9.02
N HIS A 44 -6.71 1.62 -9.39
CA HIS A 44 -5.29 1.94 -9.19
C HIS A 44 -4.63 2.62 -10.39
N GLU A 45 -5.29 2.67 -11.55
CA GLU A 45 -4.74 3.29 -12.76
C GLU A 45 -4.23 4.74 -12.54
N PRO A 46 -4.97 5.65 -11.88
CA PRO A 46 -4.50 7.01 -11.64
C PRO A 46 -3.22 7.08 -10.80
N ILE A 47 -2.98 6.07 -9.97
CA ILE A 47 -1.78 5.98 -9.15
C ILE A 47 -0.62 5.41 -9.96
N PHE A 48 -0.88 4.43 -10.80
CA PHE A 48 0.13 3.86 -11.69
C PHE A 48 0.75 4.92 -12.60
N GLU A 49 -0.04 5.88 -13.06
CA GLU A 49 0.44 7.04 -13.83
C GLU A 49 1.40 7.95 -13.05
N LYS A 50 1.37 7.90 -11.71
CA LYS A 50 2.27 8.68 -10.85
C LYS A 50 3.59 7.96 -10.52
N ILE A 51 3.68 6.67 -10.76
CA ILE A 51 4.88 5.88 -10.41
C ILE A 51 6.15 6.40 -11.09
N PRO A 52 6.16 6.80 -12.37
CA PRO A 52 7.34 7.41 -12.97
C PRO A 52 7.81 8.68 -12.26
N ILE A 53 6.88 9.51 -11.77
CA ILE A 53 7.20 10.72 -11.01
C ILE A 53 7.83 10.35 -9.67
N ILE A 54 7.26 9.38 -8.96
CA ILE A 54 7.78 8.87 -7.69
C ILE A 54 9.18 8.31 -7.89
N SER A 55 9.39 7.52 -8.93
CA SER A 55 10.70 6.97 -9.29
C SER A 55 11.73 8.08 -9.53
N ALA A 56 11.36 9.11 -10.29
CA ALA A 56 12.23 10.25 -10.55
C ALA A 56 12.60 11.02 -9.28
N VAL A 57 11.66 11.19 -8.35
CA VAL A 57 11.91 11.84 -7.05
C VAL A 57 12.89 11.02 -6.22
N PHE A 58 12.67 9.72 -6.10
CA PHE A 58 13.60 8.83 -5.39
C PHE A 58 15.00 8.82 -6.00
N GLN A 59 15.09 8.79 -7.33
CA GLN A 59 16.36 8.90 -8.05
C GLN A 59 17.09 10.20 -7.73
N LYS A 60 16.37 11.33 -7.72
CA LYS A 60 16.93 12.65 -7.42
C LYS A 60 17.42 12.74 -5.98
N VAL A 61 16.59 12.37 -5.01
CA VAL A 61 16.89 12.47 -3.58
C VAL A 61 18.05 11.53 -3.20
N SER A 62 18.08 10.34 -3.76
CA SER A 62 19.13 9.34 -3.49
C SER A 62 20.42 9.54 -4.32
N LYS A 63 20.50 10.58 -5.15
CA LYS A 63 21.60 10.78 -6.11
C LYS A 63 21.81 9.54 -7.01
N LYS A 64 20.73 9.02 -7.56
CA LYS A 64 20.63 7.83 -8.41
C LYS A 64 21.03 6.51 -7.73
N LYS A 65 21.09 6.45 -6.41
CA LYS A 65 21.34 5.21 -5.67
C LYS A 65 20.09 4.34 -5.53
N PHE A 66 18.92 4.94 -5.55
CA PHE A 66 17.66 4.20 -5.52
C PHE A 66 17.36 3.59 -6.89
N PRO A 67 16.83 2.37 -6.98
CA PRO A 67 16.51 1.77 -8.27
C PRO A 67 15.39 2.50 -9.01
N GLN A 68 15.36 2.36 -10.33
CA GLN A 68 14.24 2.83 -11.14
C GLN A 68 13.09 1.84 -11.01
N ILE A 69 11.97 2.28 -10.47
CA ILE A 69 10.84 1.41 -10.11
C ILE A 69 9.68 1.46 -11.10
N GLU A 70 9.72 2.32 -12.10
CA GLU A 70 8.61 2.54 -13.04
C GLU A 70 8.26 1.30 -13.88
N LYS A 71 9.21 0.41 -14.08
CA LYS A 71 9.01 -0.84 -14.84
C LYS A 71 8.80 -2.07 -13.95
N TRP A 72 8.78 -1.89 -12.65
CA TRP A 72 8.58 -3.00 -11.73
C TRP A 72 7.15 -3.54 -11.82
N SER A 73 6.98 -4.83 -11.59
CA SER A 73 5.66 -5.46 -11.47
C SER A 73 4.89 -4.89 -10.27
N ARG A 74 3.57 -4.91 -10.37
CA ARG A 74 2.66 -4.31 -9.39
C ARG A 74 1.59 -5.31 -8.99
N PRO A 75 1.96 -6.37 -8.25
CA PRO A 75 0.99 -7.39 -7.85
C PRO A 75 0.00 -6.84 -6.83
N PHE A 76 -1.28 -7.16 -7.01
CA PHE A 76 -2.30 -7.03 -5.98
C PHE A 76 -2.14 -8.20 -5.02
N VAL A 77 -1.64 -7.92 -3.83
CA VAL A 77 -1.34 -8.95 -2.85
C VAL A 77 -2.63 -9.45 -2.22
N GLU A 78 -2.75 -10.77 -2.08
CA GLU A 78 -3.85 -11.36 -1.32
C GLU A 78 -3.68 -11.05 0.17
N VAL A 79 -4.59 -10.25 0.70
CA VAL A 79 -4.59 -9.80 2.10
C VAL A 79 -6.00 -9.86 2.67
N PRO A 80 -6.15 -9.92 4.01
CA PRO A 80 -7.47 -9.83 4.64
C PRO A 80 -8.23 -8.59 4.20
N LYS A 81 -9.52 -8.73 3.96
CA LYS A 81 -10.40 -7.68 3.46
C LYS A 81 -11.22 -7.04 4.58
N GLN A 82 -11.52 -5.74 4.43
CA GLN A 82 -12.35 -5.02 5.39
C GLN A 82 -13.80 -5.50 5.37
N GLY A 83 -14.42 -5.53 6.54
CA GLY A 83 -15.83 -5.88 6.68
C GLY A 83 -16.78 -4.67 6.63
N GLY A 84 -16.25 -3.47 6.85
CA GLY A 84 -17.03 -2.23 6.89
C GLY A 84 -16.39 -1.10 6.07
N PRO A 85 -17.17 -0.07 5.69
CA PRO A 85 -16.70 0.98 4.78
C PRO A 85 -15.64 1.90 5.40
N SER A 86 -15.51 1.91 6.72
CA SER A 86 -14.62 2.82 7.46
C SER A 86 -13.35 2.14 7.99
N ASP A 87 -13.14 0.87 7.68
CA ASP A 87 -12.07 0.07 8.30
C ASP A 87 -10.72 0.16 7.56
N CYS A 88 -10.67 0.84 6.42
CA CYS A 88 -9.50 0.86 5.54
C CYS A 88 -8.23 1.38 6.23
N MET A 89 -8.33 2.38 7.10
CA MET A 89 -7.18 2.90 7.86
C MET A 89 -6.59 1.86 8.80
N PHE A 90 -7.43 1.09 9.49
CA PHE A 90 -6.98 0.01 10.35
C PHE A 90 -6.19 -1.04 9.57
N PHE A 91 -6.72 -1.49 8.44
CA PHE A 91 -6.04 -2.47 7.59
C PHE A 91 -4.74 -1.93 7.03
N LEU A 92 -4.71 -0.68 6.57
CA LEU A 92 -3.50 -0.02 6.09
C LEU A 92 -2.39 -0.05 7.16
N TRP A 93 -2.71 0.28 8.40
CA TRP A 93 -1.75 0.24 9.50
C TRP A 93 -1.24 -1.18 9.77
N LYS A 94 -2.13 -2.16 9.78
CA LYS A 94 -1.77 -3.56 9.99
C LYS A 94 -0.91 -4.11 8.86
N TYR A 95 -1.19 -3.71 7.64
CA TYR A 95 -0.33 -4.08 6.51
C TYR A 95 1.08 -3.50 6.66
N MET A 96 1.21 -2.23 6.99
CA MET A 96 2.53 -1.60 7.18
C MET A 96 3.31 -2.20 8.35
N GLU A 97 2.61 -2.60 9.40
CA GLU A 97 3.23 -3.17 10.60
C GLU A 97 3.70 -4.62 10.38
N PHE A 98 2.93 -5.44 9.66
CA PHE A 98 3.12 -6.89 9.61
C PHE A 98 3.47 -7.46 8.24
N TRP A 99 3.50 -6.66 7.18
CA TRP A 99 3.96 -7.11 5.88
C TRP A 99 5.49 -7.21 5.84
N ASP A 100 6.02 -8.41 5.58
CA ASP A 100 7.47 -8.66 5.53
C ASP A 100 8.06 -8.62 4.10
N GLY A 101 7.22 -8.40 3.09
CA GLY A 101 7.61 -8.42 1.68
C GLY A 101 7.22 -9.70 0.95
N GLU A 102 6.77 -10.72 1.66
CA GLU A 102 6.27 -11.98 1.11
C GLU A 102 4.91 -12.37 1.66
N LYS A 103 4.69 -12.15 2.95
CA LYS A 103 3.46 -12.51 3.65
C LYS A 103 3.11 -11.52 4.74
N LEU A 104 1.85 -11.52 5.13
CA LEU A 104 1.35 -10.80 6.27
C LEU A 104 1.48 -11.68 7.54
N ASN A 105 2.31 -11.26 8.49
CA ASN A 105 2.63 -12.03 9.70
C ASN A 105 1.62 -11.80 10.84
N ILE A 106 0.35 -11.63 10.51
CA ILE A 106 -0.74 -11.51 11.46
C ILE A 106 -2.04 -11.99 10.82
N ASP A 107 -2.89 -12.59 11.62
CA ASP A 107 -4.28 -12.85 11.24
C ASP A 107 -5.13 -11.66 11.68
N ILE A 108 -5.70 -10.94 10.71
CA ILE A 108 -6.55 -9.78 10.96
C ILE A 108 -8.00 -10.22 10.91
N ASN A 109 -8.63 -10.25 12.08
CA ASN A 109 -10.07 -10.46 12.17
C ASN A 109 -10.80 -9.11 12.08
N PRO A 110 -11.68 -8.89 11.08
CA PRO A 110 -12.43 -7.64 10.92
C PRO A 110 -13.31 -7.27 12.13
N VAL A 111 -13.68 -8.24 12.96
CA VAL A 111 -14.56 -8.03 14.12
C VAL A 111 -13.80 -7.53 15.36
N SER A 112 -12.49 -7.64 15.40
CA SER A 112 -11.67 -7.26 16.57
C SER A 112 -11.08 -5.85 16.51
N ILE A 113 -11.70 -4.94 15.77
CA ILE A 113 -11.27 -3.54 15.66
C ILE A 113 -11.72 -2.78 16.90
N SER A 114 -11.04 -2.94 18.00
CA SER A 114 -11.44 -2.21 19.19
C SER A 114 -10.42 -1.27 19.78
N PHE A 115 -9.18 -1.15 19.34
CA PHE A 115 -8.27 -0.06 19.77
C PHE A 115 -7.05 0.08 18.89
N PHE A 116 -6.77 1.32 18.51
CA PHE A 116 -5.74 1.72 17.58
C PHE A 116 -4.66 2.53 18.31
N PHE A 117 -3.43 2.01 18.37
CA PHE A 117 -2.25 2.78 18.73
C PHE A 117 -1.28 2.84 17.55
N LEU A 118 -0.93 4.07 17.14
CA LEU A 118 0.11 4.33 16.15
C LEU A 118 1.49 4.02 16.73
N PRO A 119 2.28 3.15 16.10
CA PRO A 119 3.70 3.04 16.46
C PRO A 119 4.43 4.35 16.10
N PRO A 120 5.29 4.88 16.98
CA PRO A 120 5.91 6.19 16.80
C PRO A 120 7.00 6.27 15.71
N HIS A 121 7.21 5.25 14.90
CA HIS A 121 8.38 5.12 14.02
C HIS A 121 8.08 5.12 12.51
N PHE A 122 6.85 5.43 12.09
CA PHE A 122 6.52 5.46 10.66
C PHE A 122 6.70 6.85 10.07
N LEU A 123 7.69 6.98 9.19
CA LEU A 123 7.74 8.07 8.22
C LEU A 123 6.70 7.77 7.13
N CYS A 124 5.60 8.47 7.19
CA CYS A 124 4.50 8.32 6.24
C CYS A 124 4.60 9.45 5.20
N VAL A 125 4.89 9.10 3.96
CA VAL A 125 4.67 10.01 2.83
C VAL A 125 3.26 9.74 2.32
N GLN A 126 2.34 10.63 2.67
CA GLN A 126 0.95 10.49 2.25
C GLN A 126 0.74 11.17 0.91
N MET A 127 0.28 10.42 -0.09
CA MET A 127 -0.18 10.97 -1.35
C MET A 127 -1.69 11.12 -1.33
N TYR A 128 -2.16 12.35 -1.58
CA TYR A 128 -3.56 12.64 -1.87
C TYR A 128 -3.72 12.77 -3.38
N ILE A 129 -4.68 12.07 -3.92
CA ILE A 129 -5.06 12.13 -5.32
C ILE A 129 -6.54 12.52 -5.42
#